data_3fdd2b31d039c2239198167472f4c214
#
_entry.id   3fdd2b31d039c2239198167472f4c214
#
_cell.length_a   1.000
_cell.length_b   1.000
_cell.length_c   1.000
_cell.angle_alpha   90.00
_cell.angle_beta   90.00
_cell.angle_gamma   90.00
#
_symmetry.space_group_name_H-M   'P 1'
#
loop_
_entity.id
_entity.type
_entity.pdbx_description
1 polymer ?
#
loop_
_entity_poly.entity_id
_entity_poly.type
_entity_poly.pdbx_seq_one_letter_code
_entity_poly.pdbx_strand_id
1 'polypeptide(L)'
;MNPKDEQIDLSAGQISYLADRRLFSIVVAPTKISAVEAAEFKTTIRAMAKAQEQPIYALFDIRKIKGFSKDGRDYFANDPKPMGRSAAILVGLGISRIVANFMLGMNKPPYPIKAFSNREKALDWLESQRRKIDPDYS
;
A
#
# COMPACT_ATOMS: atom_id res chain seq x y z
N MET A 1 -22.26 11.58 -5.55
CA MET A 1 -20.90 11.27 -5.07
C MET A 1 -20.97 10.41 -3.80
N ASN A 2 -20.21 9.36 -3.75
CA ASN A 2 -20.09 8.60 -2.51
C ASN A 2 -19.36 9.46 -1.49
N PRO A 3 -19.98 9.87 -0.36
CA PRO A 3 -19.34 10.78 0.59
C PRO A 3 -18.13 10.17 1.30
N LYS A 4 -17.91 8.86 1.14
CA LYS A 4 -16.77 8.19 1.77
C LYS A 4 -15.54 8.11 0.88
N ASP A 5 -15.68 8.36 -0.43
CA ASP A 5 -14.51 8.39 -1.30
C ASP A 5 -13.63 9.57 -0.91
N GLU A 6 -12.34 9.31 -0.81
CA GLU A 6 -11.37 10.30 -0.40
C GLU A 6 -10.06 10.11 -1.16
N GLN A 7 -9.40 11.21 -1.47
CA GLN A 7 -8.08 11.18 -2.08
C GLN A 7 -7.23 12.26 -1.45
N ILE A 8 -6.02 11.90 -1.06
CA ILE A 8 -5.05 12.85 -0.49
C ILE A 8 -3.78 12.79 -1.33
N ASP A 9 -3.35 13.96 -1.80
CA ASP A 9 -2.12 14.11 -2.55
C ASP A 9 -0.96 14.38 -1.61
N LEU A 10 0.14 13.67 -1.81
CA LEU A 10 1.38 13.81 -1.06
C LEU A 10 2.52 14.13 -2.03
N SER A 11 3.66 14.56 -1.49
CA SER A 11 4.82 14.88 -2.33
C SER A 11 5.29 13.69 -3.17
N ALA A 12 5.22 12.48 -2.64
CA ALA A 12 5.72 11.27 -3.30
C ALA A 12 4.61 10.41 -3.93
N GLY A 13 3.36 10.90 -3.98
CA GLY A 13 2.27 10.15 -4.57
C GLY A 13 0.92 10.54 -4.03
N GLN A 14 -0.04 9.64 -4.13
CA GLN A 14 -1.38 9.90 -3.62
C GLN A 14 -1.98 8.66 -2.98
N ILE A 15 -2.87 8.89 -2.04
CA ILE A 15 -3.63 7.82 -1.38
C ILE A 15 -5.10 8.06 -1.62
N SER A 16 -5.81 7.02 -2.06
CA SER A 16 -7.25 7.06 -2.28
C SER A 16 -7.93 5.98 -1.46
N TYR A 17 -9.11 6.29 -0.93
CA TYR A 17 -9.99 5.28 -0.38
C TYR A 17 -11.06 4.95 -1.42
N LEU A 18 -11.15 3.68 -1.81
CA LEU A 18 -12.10 3.17 -2.80
C LEU A 18 -13.31 2.62 -2.05
N ALA A 19 -14.28 3.47 -1.80
CA ALA A 19 -15.41 3.14 -0.94
C ALA A 19 -16.21 1.93 -1.42
N ASP A 20 -16.39 1.78 -2.74
CA ASP A 20 -17.14 0.66 -3.31
C ASP A 20 -16.50 -0.68 -3.00
N ARG A 21 -15.18 -0.72 -2.92
CA ARG A 21 -14.42 -1.94 -2.65
C ARG A 21 -13.91 -2.02 -1.21
N ARG A 22 -13.99 -0.92 -0.47
CA ARG A 22 -13.46 -0.79 0.90
C ARG A 22 -11.96 -1.09 0.97
N LEU A 23 -11.25 -0.59 -0.04
CA LEU A 23 -9.80 -0.76 -0.19
C LEU A 23 -9.12 0.59 -0.29
N PHE A 24 -7.85 0.62 0.10
CA PHE A 24 -7.01 1.79 -0.10
C PHE A 24 -6.09 1.58 -1.29
N SER A 25 -5.79 2.64 -2.00
CA SER A 25 -4.86 2.61 -3.13
C SER A 25 -3.80 3.68 -2.92
N ILE A 26 -2.54 3.28 -2.92
CA ILE A 26 -1.41 4.20 -2.85
C ILE A 26 -0.73 4.16 -4.21
N VAL A 27 -0.65 5.31 -4.88
CA VAL A 27 0.08 5.44 -6.14
C VAL A 27 1.35 6.23 -5.88
N VAL A 28 2.49 5.58 -6.06
CA VAL A 28 3.79 6.20 -5.82
C VAL A 28 4.25 6.95 -7.08
N ALA A 29 4.66 8.20 -6.90
CA ALA A 29 5.17 9.03 -7.97
C ALA A 29 6.52 8.52 -8.51
N PRO A 30 6.97 8.98 -9.71
CA PRO A 30 8.26 8.57 -10.26
C PRO A 30 9.42 9.24 -9.51
N THR A 31 9.70 8.76 -8.32
CA THR A 31 10.72 9.30 -7.42
C THR A 31 11.33 8.18 -6.57
N LYS A 32 12.43 8.48 -5.89
CA LYS A 32 12.98 7.61 -4.88
C LYS A 32 12.28 7.89 -3.55
N ILE A 33 11.94 6.84 -2.83
CA ILE A 33 11.27 6.95 -1.54
C ILE A 33 12.30 6.92 -0.43
N SER A 34 12.31 7.98 0.39
CA SER A 34 13.14 8.05 1.59
C SER A 34 12.29 7.70 2.81
N ALA A 35 12.94 7.68 4.00
CA ALA A 35 12.21 7.43 5.25
C ALA A 35 11.12 8.47 5.50
N VAL A 36 11.35 9.72 5.10
CA VAL A 36 10.37 10.81 5.30
C VAL A 36 9.11 10.53 4.51
N GLU A 37 9.22 10.20 3.21
CA GLU A 37 8.06 9.92 2.36
C GLU A 37 7.35 8.63 2.80
N ALA A 38 8.12 7.62 3.20
CA ALA A 38 7.54 6.37 3.69
C ALA A 38 6.70 6.61 4.96
N ALA A 39 7.22 7.41 5.89
CA ALA A 39 6.51 7.76 7.11
C ALA A 39 5.27 8.59 6.81
N GLU A 40 5.33 9.49 5.84
CA GLU A 40 4.21 10.32 5.43
C GLU A 40 3.07 9.46 4.87
N PHE A 41 3.38 8.49 4.00
CA PHE A 41 2.36 7.54 3.51
C PHE A 41 1.71 6.79 4.67
N LYS A 42 2.52 6.28 5.58
CA LYS A 42 2.03 5.48 6.71
C LYS A 42 1.12 6.29 7.63
N THR A 43 1.53 7.49 7.99
CA THR A 43 0.75 8.38 8.85
C THR A 43 -0.57 8.75 8.19
N THR A 44 -0.52 9.10 6.91
CA THR A 44 -1.71 9.53 6.16
C THR A 44 -2.71 8.41 6.00
N ILE A 45 -2.27 7.21 5.59
CA ILE A 45 -3.21 6.10 5.39
C ILE A 45 -3.87 5.69 6.71
N ARG A 46 -3.13 5.75 7.81
CA ARG A 46 -3.69 5.44 9.13
C ARG A 46 -4.77 6.44 9.53
N ALA A 47 -4.53 7.73 9.27
CA ALA A 47 -5.53 8.76 9.55
C ALA A 47 -6.78 8.57 8.69
N MET A 48 -6.60 8.26 7.41
CA MET A 48 -7.72 8.00 6.51
C MET A 48 -8.54 6.78 6.97
N ALA A 49 -7.87 5.70 7.34
CA ALA A 49 -8.52 4.49 7.80
C ALA A 49 -9.32 4.72 9.07
N LYS A 50 -8.76 5.50 9.99
CA LYS A 50 -9.45 5.87 11.24
C LYS A 50 -10.71 6.68 10.93
N ALA A 51 -10.61 7.65 10.03
CA ALA A 51 -11.75 8.48 9.65
C ALA A 51 -12.84 7.68 8.95
N GLN A 52 -12.47 6.67 8.16
CA GLN A 52 -13.43 5.80 7.47
C GLN A 52 -13.92 4.65 8.35
N GLU A 53 -13.32 4.46 9.52
CA GLU A 53 -13.62 3.32 10.40
C GLU A 53 -13.45 1.98 9.68
N GLN A 54 -12.37 1.86 8.91
CA GLN A 54 -12.09 0.67 8.10
C GLN A 54 -10.69 0.12 8.37
N PRO A 55 -10.51 -1.21 8.34
CA PRO A 55 -9.18 -1.78 8.35
C PRO A 55 -8.44 -1.46 7.06
N ILE A 56 -7.13 -1.49 7.10
CA ILE A 56 -6.32 -1.15 5.94
C ILE A 56 -6.03 -2.41 5.11
N TYR A 57 -6.57 -2.44 3.90
CA TYR A 57 -6.25 -3.37 2.83
C TYR A 57 -5.81 -2.50 1.67
N ALA A 58 -4.54 -2.54 1.32
CA ALA A 58 -3.97 -1.52 0.44
C ALA A 58 -3.30 -2.09 -0.80
N LEU A 59 -3.54 -1.43 -1.93
CA LEU A 59 -2.82 -1.66 -3.17
C LEU A 59 -1.73 -0.60 -3.26
N PHE A 60 -0.47 -1.05 -3.37
CA PHE A 60 0.67 -0.17 -3.58
C PHE A 60 1.06 -0.22 -5.05
N ASP A 61 0.69 0.80 -5.81
CA ASP A 61 1.08 0.92 -7.21
C ASP A 61 2.46 1.58 -7.28
N ILE A 62 3.48 0.75 -7.46
CA ILE A 62 4.87 1.20 -7.52
C ILE A 62 5.45 1.11 -8.93
N ARG A 63 4.59 1.07 -9.96
CA ARG A 63 5.06 0.91 -11.34
C ARG A 63 6.00 2.02 -11.80
N LYS A 64 5.86 3.22 -11.24
CA LYS A 64 6.66 4.38 -11.62
C LYS A 64 7.82 4.69 -10.67
N ILE A 65 7.96 3.94 -9.58
CA ILE A 65 8.97 4.20 -8.56
C ILE A 65 10.39 4.16 -9.15
N LYS A 66 11.26 5.03 -8.67
CA LYS A 66 12.68 5.05 -9.08
C LYS A 66 13.58 4.30 -8.10
N GLY A 67 13.05 3.85 -6.98
CA GLY A 67 13.77 3.08 -5.98
C GLY A 67 13.53 3.58 -4.57
N PHE A 68 14.24 2.99 -3.63
CA PHE A 68 14.31 3.45 -2.25
C PHE A 68 15.69 4.02 -1.99
N SER A 69 15.78 5.11 -1.23
CA SER A 69 17.04 5.54 -0.65
C SER A 69 17.44 4.56 0.46
N LYS A 70 18.68 4.66 0.94
CA LYS A 70 19.14 3.79 2.02
C LYS A 70 18.27 3.90 3.26
N ASP A 71 17.96 5.12 3.68
CA ASP A 71 17.12 5.35 4.86
C ASP A 71 15.68 4.87 4.64
N GLY A 72 15.15 4.96 3.42
CA GLY A 72 13.85 4.40 3.08
C GLY A 72 13.82 2.88 3.23
N ARG A 73 14.88 2.20 2.74
CA ARG A 73 15.00 0.75 2.91
C ARG A 73 15.08 0.37 4.38
N ASP A 74 15.88 1.11 5.16
CA ASP A 74 16.04 0.84 6.58
C ASP A 74 14.74 1.06 7.33
N TYR A 75 13.96 2.08 6.96
CA TYR A 75 12.66 2.35 7.54
C TYR A 75 11.70 1.16 7.38
N PHE A 76 11.58 0.63 6.17
CA PHE A 76 10.69 -0.51 5.92
C PHE A 76 11.20 -1.78 6.59
N ALA A 77 12.52 -2.01 6.58
CA ALA A 77 13.09 -3.21 7.17
C ALA A 77 12.92 -3.25 8.70
N ASN A 78 12.90 -2.10 9.34
CA ASN A 78 12.88 -2.00 10.81
C ASN A 78 11.56 -1.50 11.39
N ASP A 79 10.53 -1.37 10.56
CA ASP A 79 9.23 -0.91 11.05
C ASP A 79 8.57 -2.00 11.90
N PRO A 80 8.40 -1.77 13.22
CA PRO A 80 7.85 -2.79 14.12
C PRO A 80 6.33 -2.96 13.99
N LYS A 81 5.65 -2.06 13.29
CA LYS A 81 4.18 -2.10 13.20
C LYS A 81 3.73 -2.27 11.77
N PRO A 82 2.89 -3.26 11.48
CA PRO A 82 2.34 -3.41 10.13
C PRO A 82 1.47 -2.20 9.78
N MET A 83 1.50 -1.80 8.50
CA MET A 83 0.67 -0.71 8.02
C MET A 83 -0.80 -1.11 7.99
N GLY A 84 -1.09 -2.39 7.70
CA GLY A 84 -2.45 -2.85 7.56
C GLY A 84 -2.61 -4.34 7.74
N ARG A 85 -3.69 -4.89 7.21
CA ARG A 85 -4.05 -6.30 7.33
C ARG A 85 -3.59 -7.14 6.16
N SER A 86 -3.43 -6.53 4.99
CA SER A 86 -2.97 -7.19 3.78
C SER A 86 -2.54 -6.12 2.78
N ALA A 87 -1.59 -6.46 1.93
CA ALA A 87 -1.10 -5.54 0.90
C ALA A 87 -0.87 -6.26 -0.41
N ALA A 88 -1.28 -5.62 -1.51
CA ALA A 88 -0.93 -6.03 -2.85
C ALA A 88 0.05 -5.00 -3.42
N ILE A 89 1.06 -5.47 -4.14
CA ILE A 89 2.05 -4.59 -4.75
C ILE A 89 1.89 -4.71 -6.26
N LEU A 90 1.55 -3.60 -6.91
CA LEU A 90 1.40 -3.56 -8.37
C LEU A 90 2.72 -3.14 -8.99
N VAL A 91 3.29 -4.01 -9.80
CA VAL A 91 4.61 -3.83 -10.38
C VAL A 91 4.55 -3.79 -11.90
N GLY A 92 5.51 -3.07 -12.50
CA GLY A 92 5.79 -3.13 -13.92
C GLY A 92 7.08 -3.94 -14.15
N LEU A 93 7.83 -3.54 -15.16
CA LEU A 93 9.15 -4.09 -15.46
C LEU A 93 10.23 -3.22 -14.81
N GLY A 94 11.44 -3.79 -14.71
CA GLY A 94 12.60 -3.02 -14.26
C GLY A 94 12.61 -2.73 -12.77
N ILE A 95 12.82 -1.46 -12.40
CA ILE A 95 13.07 -1.03 -11.03
C ILE A 95 11.93 -1.42 -10.09
N SER A 96 10.67 -1.27 -10.53
CA SER A 96 9.54 -1.59 -9.66
C SER A 96 9.53 -3.06 -9.24
N ARG A 97 9.95 -3.95 -10.14
CA ARG A 97 10.05 -5.37 -9.81
C ARG A 97 11.17 -5.64 -8.81
N ILE A 98 12.29 -4.95 -8.94
CA ILE A 98 13.41 -5.06 -7.99
C ILE A 98 12.96 -4.60 -6.61
N VAL A 99 12.28 -3.46 -6.54
CA VAL A 99 11.76 -2.91 -5.29
C VAL A 99 10.75 -3.87 -4.66
N ALA A 100 9.85 -4.43 -5.45
CA ALA A 100 8.86 -5.39 -4.95
C ALA A 100 9.52 -6.63 -4.37
N ASN A 101 10.53 -7.17 -5.07
CA ASN A 101 11.26 -8.34 -4.58
C ASN A 101 11.96 -8.03 -3.25
N PHE A 102 12.51 -6.84 -3.11
CA PHE A 102 13.10 -6.40 -1.85
C PHE A 102 12.03 -6.37 -0.75
N MET A 103 10.89 -5.75 -1.00
CA MET A 103 9.82 -5.65 0.00
C MET A 103 9.28 -7.03 0.41
N LEU A 104 9.13 -7.96 -0.54
CA LEU A 104 8.66 -9.31 -0.25
C LEU A 104 9.72 -10.15 0.49
N GLY A 105 11.00 -9.85 0.29
CA GLY A 105 12.09 -10.57 0.92
C GLY A 105 12.50 -10.04 2.29
N MET A 106 12.02 -8.87 2.66
CA MET A 106 12.29 -8.31 3.99
C MET A 106 11.55 -9.12 5.05
N ASN A 107 12.24 -9.35 6.15
CA ASN A 107 11.68 -9.96 7.38
C ASN A 107 10.24 -10.43 7.22
N LYS A 108 9.99 -11.72 7.23
CA LYS A 108 8.65 -12.30 7.02
C LYS A 108 7.55 -11.29 7.35
N PRO A 109 6.82 -10.78 6.35
CA PRO A 109 5.81 -9.76 6.62
C PRO A 109 4.79 -10.31 7.63
N PRO A 110 4.37 -9.49 8.59
CA PRO A 110 3.42 -9.94 9.61
C PRO A 110 2.00 -10.14 9.08
N TYR A 111 1.78 -9.95 7.78
CA TYR A 111 0.49 -10.07 7.13
C TYR A 111 0.69 -10.46 5.66
N PRO A 112 -0.34 -10.97 4.98
CA PRO A 112 -0.21 -11.39 3.57
C PRO A 112 0.17 -10.23 2.66
N ILE A 113 1.24 -10.43 1.88
CA ILE A 113 1.68 -9.50 0.83
C ILE A 113 1.88 -10.29 -0.45
N LYS A 114 1.38 -9.77 -1.57
CA LYS A 114 1.55 -10.42 -2.86
C LYS A 114 1.76 -9.39 -3.96
N ALA A 115 2.62 -9.72 -4.93
CA ALA A 115 2.88 -8.87 -6.08
C ALA A 115 2.01 -9.26 -7.26
N PHE A 116 1.61 -8.25 -8.04
CA PHE A 116 0.75 -8.41 -9.21
C PHE A 116 1.24 -7.50 -10.33
N SER A 117 0.99 -7.89 -11.56
CA SER A 117 1.20 -7.05 -12.74
C SER A 117 -0.12 -6.51 -13.31
N ASN A 118 -1.25 -6.92 -12.76
CA ASN A 118 -2.59 -6.54 -13.21
C ASN A 118 -3.36 -5.94 -12.03
N ARG A 119 -3.86 -4.72 -12.22
CA ARG A 119 -4.54 -3.96 -11.16
C ARG A 119 -5.81 -4.67 -10.68
N GLU A 120 -6.64 -5.14 -11.61
CA GLU A 120 -7.91 -5.79 -11.23
C GLU A 120 -7.68 -7.07 -10.44
N LYS A 121 -6.68 -7.86 -10.84
CA LYS A 121 -6.34 -9.07 -10.09
C LYS A 121 -5.85 -8.75 -8.68
N ALA A 122 -5.08 -7.67 -8.55
CA ALA A 122 -4.61 -7.20 -7.24
C ALA A 122 -5.78 -6.80 -6.34
N LEU A 123 -6.71 -6.02 -6.88
CA LEU A 123 -7.89 -5.57 -6.13
C LEU A 123 -8.80 -6.74 -5.76
N ASP A 124 -9.01 -7.69 -6.66
CA ASP A 124 -9.82 -8.88 -6.38
C ASP A 124 -9.19 -9.72 -5.26
N TRP A 125 -7.87 -9.86 -5.28
CA TRP A 125 -7.16 -10.59 -4.23
C TRP A 125 -7.31 -9.89 -2.87
N LEU A 126 -7.17 -8.56 -2.84
CA LEU A 126 -7.35 -7.79 -1.60
C LEU A 126 -8.77 -7.93 -1.05
N GLU A 127 -9.78 -7.88 -1.91
CA GLU A 127 -11.17 -8.09 -1.47
C GLU A 127 -11.35 -9.48 -0.88
N SER A 128 -10.74 -10.51 -1.47
CA SER A 128 -10.82 -11.86 -0.93
C SER A 128 -10.12 -11.96 0.42
N GLN A 129 -9.00 -11.28 0.61
CA GLN A 129 -8.32 -11.21 1.90
C GLN A 129 -9.19 -10.51 2.95
N ARG A 130 -9.83 -9.42 2.59
CA ARG A 130 -10.71 -8.69 3.50
C ARG A 130 -11.87 -9.56 3.96
N ARG A 131 -12.53 -10.24 3.03
CA ARG A 131 -13.64 -11.15 3.39
C ARG A 131 -13.19 -12.29 4.28
N LYS A 132 -11.96 -12.76 4.11
CA LYS A 132 -11.40 -13.88 4.87
C LYS A 132 -10.94 -13.45 6.25
N ILE A 133 -10.29 -12.28 6.37
CA ILE A 133 -9.65 -11.81 7.60
C ILE A 133 -10.63 -10.99 8.45
N ASP A 134 -11.41 -10.12 7.81
CA ASP A 134 -12.36 -9.24 8.49
C ASP A 134 -13.76 -9.37 7.88
N PRO A 135 -14.44 -10.51 8.06
CA PRO A 135 -15.75 -10.73 7.43
C PRO A 135 -16.81 -9.74 7.88
N ASP A 136 -16.68 -9.17 9.08
CA ASP A 136 -17.66 -8.21 9.62
C ASP A 136 -17.61 -6.86 8.89
N TYR A 137 -16.60 -6.63 8.09
CA TYR A 137 -16.46 -5.41 7.28
C TYR A 137 -16.87 -5.62 5.82
N SER A 138 -17.45 -6.76 5.48
CA SER A 138 -17.86 -7.05 4.10
C SER A 138 -19.24 -6.51 3.72
#